data_3e324d236bfcf4e6f7584a35f3d2c0bc
#
_entry.id   3e324d236bfcf4e6f7584a35f3d2c0bc
#
_cell.length_a   1.000
_cell.length_b   1.000
_cell.length_c   1.000
_cell.angle_alpha   90.00
_cell.angle_beta   90.00
_cell.angle_gamma   90.00
#
_symmetry.space_group_name_H-M   'P 1'
#
loop_
_entity.id
_entity.type
_entity.pdbx_description
1 polymer ?
#
loop_
_entity_poly.entity_id
_entity_poly.type
_entity_poly.pdbx_seq_one_letter_code
_entity_poly.pdbx_strand_id
1 'polypeptide(L)'
;MKTGRKISLIYSGITIGLIIIAGVVFYFFASNYVHSLYFHYLEEKAHAVAEEKFSKDELDPVKYQNVVLRRKNSIPTSQELFIRVDDRAAGRRALREYFSDSQIDRLYRNETVNFTRFDESGTAFVYYDNTGTYAVIVLSKDPYVEAISAMIRKALLALVFVAAGVLWLISKLYAMRVLDRIDKDYQVEKMFVNNASHEINNPLTAIQGECEIALIGEHDCEDYQDTLRRISHETDRIITIMRELLMFSHAKYGDLQTTHLEPIRVSELFAQSPAQVKIVVKEDFTLQTDKDLLNIAVNNLVNNALKFANGKPIEVIIDKPHIRIVDHGIGIPSADLPHVFEPFFRAENTRNIKGHGVGLALSKAIIEKMGGKISVHSIEGQGTTLDIKV
;
A
#
# COMPACT_ATOMS: atom_id res chain seq x y z
N MET A 1 -5.49 10.52 -14.38
CA MET A 1 -4.90 9.35 -15.09
C MET A 1 -3.39 9.40 -15.33
N LYS A 2 -2.77 10.49 -15.81
CA LYS A 2 -1.32 10.53 -16.14
C LYS A 2 -0.38 10.41 -14.92
N THR A 3 -0.71 11.00 -13.77
CA THR A 3 0.17 11.09 -12.60
C THR A 3 0.31 9.76 -11.84
N GLY A 4 -0.78 9.03 -11.58
CA GLY A 4 -0.72 7.73 -10.90
C GLY A 4 0.03 6.67 -11.71
N ARG A 5 -0.11 6.70 -13.05
CA ARG A 5 0.64 5.82 -13.95
C ARG A 5 2.16 6.09 -13.91
N LYS A 6 2.56 7.36 -13.78
CA LYS A 6 3.97 7.75 -13.63
C LYS A 6 4.55 7.27 -12.29
N ILE A 7 3.82 7.46 -11.20
CA ILE A 7 4.25 7.04 -9.86
C ILE A 7 4.42 5.52 -9.80
N SER A 8 3.43 4.75 -10.29
CA SER A 8 3.49 3.29 -10.38
C SER A 8 4.70 2.81 -11.21
N LEU A 9 4.98 3.43 -12.35
CA LEU A 9 6.14 3.11 -13.20
C LEU A 9 7.48 3.38 -12.50
N ILE A 10 7.59 4.48 -11.76
CA ILE A 10 8.80 4.82 -11.01
C ILE A 10 9.06 3.79 -9.90
N TYR A 11 8.06 3.47 -9.08
CA TYR A 11 8.20 2.47 -8.02
C TYR A 11 8.53 1.08 -8.57
N SER A 12 7.84 0.64 -9.65
CA SER A 12 8.16 -0.64 -10.30
C SER A 12 9.58 -0.64 -10.86
N GLY A 13 10.04 0.46 -11.47
CA GLY A 13 11.39 0.60 -11.98
C GLY A 13 12.46 0.50 -10.87
N ILE A 14 12.25 1.19 -9.75
CA ILE A 14 13.16 1.14 -8.59
C ILE A 14 13.22 -0.27 -8.03
N THR A 15 12.07 -0.93 -7.84
CA THR A 15 12.02 -2.28 -7.26
C THR A 15 12.68 -3.31 -8.17
N ILE A 16 12.45 -3.25 -9.48
CA ILE A 16 13.11 -4.11 -10.47
C ILE A 16 14.64 -3.85 -10.46
N GLY A 17 15.07 -2.60 -10.39
CA GLY A 17 16.48 -2.23 -10.27
C GLY A 17 17.15 -2.85 -9.03
N LEU A 18 16.49 -2.80 -7.88
CA LEU A 18 16.98 -3.43 -6.65
C LEU A 18 17.08 -4.97 -6.77
N ILE A 19 16.09 -5.61 -7.41
CA ILE A 19 16.13 -7.07 -7.66
C ILE A 19 17.29 -7.43 -8.57
N ILE A 20 17.55 -6.66 -9.62
CA ILE A 20 18.68 -6.88 -10.54
C ILE A 20 20.00 -6.74 -9.78
N ILE A 21 20.17 -5.70 -8.98
CA ILE A 21 21.40 -5.48 -8.18
C ILE A 21 21.60 -6.66 -7.21
N ALA A 22 20.57 -7.06 -6.47
CA ALA A 22 20.64 -8.20 -5.56
C ALA A 22 20.99 -9.50 -6.31
N GLY A 23 20.42 -9.73 -7.49
CA GLY A 23 20.72 -10.87 -8.34
C GLY A 23 22.18 -10.90 -8.82
N VAL A 24 22.72 -9.74 -9.23
CA VAL A 24 24.12 -9.62 -9.62
C VAL A 24 25.06 -9.92 -8.44
N VAL A 25 24.77 -9.36 -7.28
CA VAL A 25 25.55 -9.62 -6.05
C VAL A 25 25.50 -11.10 -5.68
N PHE A 26 24.30 -11.68 -5.69
CA PHE A 26 24.14 -13.12 -5.42
C PHE A 26 24.91 -13.99 -6.42
N TYR A 27 24.81 -13.66 -7.73
CA TYR A 27 25.56 -14.38 -8.76
C TYR A 27 27.06 -14.33 -8.52
N PHE A 28 27.60 -13.17 -8.15
CA PHE A 28 29.03 -13.01 -7.86
C PHE A 28 29.47 -13.90 -6.68
N PHE A 29 28.71 -13.89 -5.58
CA PHE A 29 29.02 -14.77 -4.43
C PHE A 29 28.87 -16.25 -4.77
N ALA A 30 27.80 -16.65 -5.46
CA ALA A 30 27.57 -18.03 -5.85
C ALA A 30 28.64 -18.53 -6.81
N SER A 31 29.04 -17.74 -7.80
CA SER A 31 30.11 -18.08 -8.74
C SER A 31 31.45 -18.24 -8.03
N ASN A 32 31.80 -17.30 -7.14
CA ASN A 32 33.02 -17.38 -6.34
C ASN A 32 33.03 -18.64 -5.44
N TYR A 33 31.88 -18.95 -4.83
CA TYR A 33 31.77 -20.14 -3.99
C TYR A 33 31.97 -21.44 -4.81
N VAL A 34 31.35 -21.54 -5.99
CA VAL A 34 31.53 -22.69 -6.89
C VAL A 34 32.99 -22.84 -7.31
N HIS A 35 33.68 -21.76 -7.67
CA HIS A 35 35.11 -21.80 -8.01
C HIS A 35 35.96 -22.17 -6.81
N SER A 36 35.71 -21.67 -5.62
CA SER A 36 36.44 -22.03 -4.40
C SER A 36 36.29 -23.51 -4.07
N LEU A 37 35.06 -24.02 -4.18
CA LEU A 37 34.78 -25.43 -3.95
C LEU A 37 35.52 -26.33 -4.98
N TYR A 38 35.53 -25.90 -6.23
CA TYR A 38 36.25 -26.64 -7.28
C TYR A 38 37.76 -26.68 -7.05
N PHE A 39 38.37 -25.56 -6.65
CA PHE A 39 39.79 -25.54 -6.30
C PHE A 39 40.12 -26.44 -5.10
N HIS A 40 39.24 -26.51 -4.12
CA HIS A 40 39.39 -27.43 -2.98
C HIS A 40 39.41 -28.90 -3.43
N TYR A 41 38.50 -29.28 -4.34
CA TYR A 41 38.52 -30.63 -4.92
C TYR A 41 39.77 -30.90 -5.77
N LEU A 42 40.28 -29.92 -6.51
CA LEU A 42 41.51 -30.04 -7.25
C LEU A 42 42.73 -30.25 -6.33
N GLU A 43 42.76 -29.56 -5.20
CA GLU A 43 43.80 -29.68 -4.19
C GLU A 43 43.79 -31.07 -3.55
N GLU A 44 42.62 -31.55 -3.13
CA GLU A 44 42.49 -32.94 -2.61
C GLU A 44 42.95 -33.96 -3.62
N LYS A 45 42.59 -33.79 -4.90
CA LYS A 45 43.04 -34.65 -5.97
C LYS A 45 44.57 -34.59 -6.15
N ALA A 46 45.15 -33.39 -6.14
CA ALA A 46 46.58 -33.21 -6.33
C ALA A 46 47.39 -33.92 -5.21
N HIS A 47 46.88 -33.86 -3.97
CA HIS A 47 47.45 -34.59 -2.84
C HIS A 47 47.36 -36.12 -3.05
N ALA A 48 46.16 -36.64 -3.45
CA ALA A 48 45.98 -38.06 -3.71
C ALA A 48 46.87 -38.57 -4.85
N VAL A 49 47.07 -37.75 -5.89
CA VAL A 49 47.95 -38.06 -7.02
C VAL A 49 49.42 -38.11 -6.59
N ALA A 50 49.85 -37.18 -5.74
CA ALA A 50 51.20 -37.16 -5.19
C ALA A 50 51.46 -38.39 -4.31
N GLU A 51 50.54 -38.67 -3.37
CA GLU A 51 50.65 -39.85 -2.49
C GLU A 51 50.67 -41.16 -3.28
N GLU A 52 49.81 -41.34 -4.30
CA GLU A 52 49.81 -42.54 -5.10
C GLU A 52 51.12 -42.75 -5.86
N LYS A 53 51.73 -41.67 -6.37
CA LYS A 53 52.96 -41.74 -7.17
C LYS A 53 54.19 -41.94 -6.32
N PHE A 54 54.29 -41.28 -5.20
CA PHE A 54 55.54 -41.18 -4.42
C PHE A 54 55.52 -42.06 -3.16
N SER A 55 54.35 -42.30 -2.53
CA SER A 55 54.27 -43.03 -1.27
C SER A 55 53.93 -44.52 -1.42
N LYS A 56 54.08 -45.10 -2.62
CA LYS A 56 53.79 -46.52 -2.87
C LYS A 56 54.60 -47.45 -2.01
N ASP A 57 55.86 -47.09 -1.78
CA ASP A 57 56.85 -47.95 -1.03
C ASP A 57 56.81 -47.64 0.48
N GLU A 58 56.08 -46.55 0.93
CA GLU A 58 56.04 -46.13 2.29
C GLU A 58 54.71 -46.47 2.99
N LEU A 59 53.62 -46.66 2.21
CA LEU A 59 52.30 -46.92 2.73
C LEU A 59 52.00 -48.41 2.86
N ASP A 60 51.32 -48.75 3.97
CA ASP A 60 50.64 -50.04 4.16
C ASP A 60 49.68 -50.31 2.99
N PRO A 61 49.59 -51.58 2.48
CA PRO A 61 48.74 -51.92 1.32
C PRO A 61 47.27 -51.43 1.45
N VAL A 62 46.70 -51.48 2.64
CA VAL A 62 45.32 -51.01 2.86
C VAL A 62 45.19 -49.47 2.71
N LYS A 63 46.17 -48.74 3.24
CA LYS A 63 46.20 -47.26 3.11
C LYS A 63 46.44 -46.86 1.65
N TYR A 64 47.32 -47.54 0.95
CA TYR A 64 47.56 -47.28 -0.45
C TYR A 64 46.33 -47.54 -1.33
N GLN A 65 45.55 -48.60 -1.09
CA GLN A 65 44.30 -48.82 -1.79
C GLN A 65 43.28 -47.68 -1.53
N ASN A 66 43.22 -47.11 -0.33
CA ASN A 66 42.37 -45.98 -0.05
C ASN A 66 42.78 -44.71 -0.81
N VAL A 67 44.06 -44.47 -1.00
CA VAL A 67 44.60 -43.37 -1.83
C VAL A 67 44.20 -43.56 -3.30
N VAL A 68 44.37 -44.77 -3.85
CA VAL A 68 43.94 -45.11 -5.21
C VAL A 68 42.44 -44.92 -5.40
N LEU A 69 41.64 -45.31 -4.42
CA LEU A 69 40.17 -45.08 -4.45
C LEU A 69 39.80 -43.59 -4.38
N ARG A 70 40.48 -42.80 -3.55
CA ARG A 70 40.28 -41.35 -3.51
C ARG A 70 40.58 -40.70 -4.87
N ARG A 71 41.69 -41.06 -5.51
CA ARG A 71 42.03 -40.59 -6.86
C ARG A 71 40.99 -40.98 -7.88
N LYS A 72 40.54 -42.24 -7.88
CA LYS A 72 39.53 -42.75 -8.82
C LYS A 72 38.19 -42.09 -8.70
N ASN A 73 37.81 -41.69 -7.48
CA ASN A 73 36.55 -41.02 -7.18
C ASN A 73 36.62 -39.48 -7.29
N SER A 74 37.81 -38.92 -7.51
CA SER A 74 38.03 -37.51 -7.75
C SER A 74 37.79 -37.14 -9.22
N ILE A 75 37.96 -35.86 -9.57
CA ILE A 75 37.72 -35.30 -10.92
C ILE A 75 38.35 -36.21 -12.01
N PRO A 76 37.55 -36.74 -12.96
CA PRO A 76 38.02 -37.84 -13.86
C PRO A 76 38.99 -37.38 -14.94
N THR A 77 38.93 -36.12 -15.38
CA THR A 77 39.77 -35.59 -16.47
C THR A 77 40.76 -34.58 -15.93
N SER A 78 41.99 -34.97 -15.72
CA SER A 78 43.04 -34.03 -15.31
C SER A 78 44.35 -34.36 -15.97
N GLN A 79 45.12 -33.33 -16.31
CA GLN A 79 46.53 -33.48 -16.64
C GLN A 79 47.34 -33.36 -15.35
N GLU A 80 48.22 -34.33 -15.13
CA GLU A 80 49.06 -34.43 -13.96
C GLU A 80 50.51 -34.23 -14.37
N LEU A 81 51.16 -33.22 -13.85
CA LEU A 81 52.52 -32.87 -14.16
C LEU A 81 53.38 -32.91 -12.89
N PHE A 82 54.54 -33.49 -12.97
CA PHE A 82 55.49 -33.60 -11.88
C PHE A 82 56.81 -32.99 -12.32
N ILE A 83 57.21 -31.90 -11.75
CA ILE A 83 58.43 -31.17 -12.07
C ILE A 83 59.40 -31.29 -10.91
N ARG A 84 60.59 -31.84 -11.13
CA ARG A 84 61.61 -31.91 -10.09
C ARG A 84 62.18 -30.55 -9.81
N VAL A 85 62.23 -30.14 -8.52
CA VAL A 85 62.59 -28.79 -8.09
C VAL A 85 63.71 -28.75 -7.06
N ASP A 86 64.50 -29.87 -6.93
CA ASP A 86 65.67 -29.92 -6.05
C ASP A 86 66.69 -28.86 -6.43
N ASP A 87 66.99 -28.73 -7.72
CA ASP A 87 67.75 -27.58 -8.22
C ASP A 87 66.81 -26.41 -8.43
N ARG A 88 66.97 -25.42 -7.55
CA ARG A 88 66.13 -24.21 -7.54
C ARG A 88 66.19 -23.40 -8.84
N ALA A 89 67.36 -23.41 -9.53
CA ALA A 89 67.54 -22.67 -10.77
C ALA A 89 66.89 -23.39 -11.97
N ALA A 90 67.04 -24.71 -12.05
CA ALA A 90 66.41 -25.56 -13.08
C ALA A 90 64.92 -25.65 -12.85
N GLY A 91 64.44 -25.85 -11.61
CA GLY A 91 63.04 -25.88 -11.22
C GLY A 91 62.30 -24.57 -11.53
N ARG A 92 62.91 -23.42 -11.23
CA ARG A 92 62.34 -22.13 -11.62
C ARG A 92 62.18 -21.97 -13.11
N ARG A 93 63.14 -22.39 -13.91
CA ARG A 93 63.03 -22.33 -15.38
C ARG A 93 61.89 -23.21 -15.92
N ALA A 94 61.72 -24.39 -15.37
CA ALA A 94 60.63 -25.28 -15.78
C ALA A 94 59.27 -24.78 -15.33
N LEU A 95 59.17 -24.22 -14.11
CA LEU A 95 57.92 -23.67 -13.56
C LEU A 95 57.47 -22.37 -14.25
N ARG A 96 58.38 -21.62 -14.84
CA ARG A 96 58.02 -20.39 -15.59
C ARG A 96 57.11 -20.60 -16.80
N GLU A 97 57.03 -21.82 -17.29
CA GLU A 97 56.09 -22.19 -18.34
C GLU A 97 54.62 -22.13 -17.85
N TYR A 98 54.41 -22.36 -16.55
CA TYR A 98 53.07 -22.47 -15.93
C TYR A 98 52.73 -21.33 -14.99
N PHE A 99 53.74 -20.71 -14.35
CA PHE A 99 53.55 -19.76 -13.24
C PHE A 99 54.36 -18.49 -13.41
N SER A 100 53.84 -17.42 -12.88
CA SER A 100 54.55 -16.17 -12.67
C SER A 100 55.60 -16.29 -11.56
N ASP A 101 56.63 -15.42 -11.56
CA ASP A 101 57.68 -15.46 -10.55
C ASP A 101 57.14 -15.35 -9.11
N SER A 102 56.07 -14.59 -8.89
CA SER A 102 55.41 -14.48 -7.57
C SER A 102 54.71 -15.80 -7.15
N GLN A 103 54.12 -16.53 -8.08
CA GLN A 103 53.52 -17.83 -7.82
C GLN A 103 54.58 -18.89 -7.54
N ILE A 104 55.68 -18.86 -8.27
CA ILE A 104 56.82 -19.73 -8.04
C ILE A 104 57.42 -19.48 -6.64
N ASP A 105 57.56 -18.24 -6.21
CA ASP A 105 58.04 -17.95 -4.87
C ASP A 105 57.09 -18.44 -3.77
N ARG A 106 55.76 -18.44 -4.00
CA ARG A 106 54.76 -19.06 -3.12
C ARG A 106 54.93 -20.55 -3.02
N LEU A 107 55.09 -21.22 -4.17
CA LEU A 107 55.35 -22.67 -4.21
C LEU A 107 56.60 -23.07 -3.39
N TYR A 108 57.70 -22.33 -3.52
CA TYR A 108 58.90 -22.56 -2.73
C TYR A 108 58.78 -22.23 -1.25
N ARG A 109 57.68 -21.56 -0.84
CA ARG A 109 57.31 -21.35 0.57
C ARG A 109 56.34 -22.41 1.09
N ASN A 110 56.14 -23.49 0.33
CA ASN A 110 55.19 -24.57 0.61
C ASN A 110 53.72 -24.09 0.67
N GLU A 111 53.40 -23.04 -0.08
CA GLU A 111 51.98 -22.60 -0.24
C GLU A 111 51.38 -23.33 -1.45
N THR A 112 50.13 -23.76 -1.33
CA THR A 112 49.34 -24.20 -2.49
C THR A 112 49.03 -23.00 -3.39
N VAL A 113 49.20 -23.16 -4.68
CA VAL A 113 48.94 -22.13 -5.68
C VAL A 113 47.82 -22.57 -6.60
N ASN A 114 46.68 -21.97 -6.48
CA ASN A 114 45.55 -22.13 -7.40
C ASN A 114 45.69 -21.12 -8.54
N PHE A 115 45.46 -21.55 -9.77
CA PHE A 115 45.60 -20.73 -10.96
C PHE A 115 44.62 -21.16 -12.07
N THR A 116 44.39 -20.27 -13.00
CA THR A 116 43.58 -20.54 -14.19
C THR A 116 44.41 -20.19 -15.42
N ARG A 117 44.50 -21.11 -16.38
CA ARG A 117 45.23 -20.92 -17.64
C ARG A 117 44.32 -21.28 -18.79
N PHE A 118 44.01 -20.32 -19.63
CA PHE A 118 43.01 -20.49 -20.70
C PHE A 118 41.66 -20.99 -20.16
N ASP A 119 41.25 -22.20 -20.53
CA ASP A 119 40.00 -22.87 -20.12
C ASP A 119 40.19 -23.88 -18.98
N GLU A 120 41.41 -23.99 -18.44
CA GLU A 120 41.74 -24.97 -17.42
C GLU A 120 42.05 -24.31 -16.09
N SER A 121 41.49 -24.87 -15.04
CA SER A 121 41.83 -24.52 -13.67
C SER A 121 42.83 -25.53 -13.13
N GLY A 122 43.82 -25.02 -12.40
CA GLY A 122 44.87 -25.87 -11.86
C GLY A 122 45.23 -25.53 -10.43
N THR A 123 45.78 -26.50 -9.75
CA THR A 123 46.40 -26.33 -8.45
C THR A 123 47.80 -26.91 -8.47
N ALA A 124 48.71 -26.32 -7.73
CA ALA A 124 50.07 -26.79 -7.61
C ALA A 124 50.57 -26.62 -6.16
N PHE A 125 51.38 -27.57 -5.73
CA PHE A 125 52.07 -27.50 -4.44
C PHE A 125 53.39 -28.28 -4.52
N VAL A 126 54.28 -28.10 -3.54
CA VAL A 126 55.55 -28.83 -3.47
C VAL A 126 55.39 -30.04 -2.58
N TYR A 127 55.79 -31.20 -3.12
CA TYR A 127 55.79 -32.47 -2.41
C TYR A 127 57.24 -32.96 -2.19
N TYR A 128 57.53 -33.38 -0.98
CA TYR A 128 58.83 -33.88 -0.56
C TYR A 128 58.77 -35.41 -0.49
N ASP A 129 59.64 -36.07 -1.26
CA ASP A 129 59.78 -37.53 -1.30
C ASP A 129 61.23 -37.92 -1.07
N ASN A 130 61.47 -39.19 -0.68
CA ASN A 130 62.81 -39.79 -0.52
C ASN A 130 63.67 -39.67 -1.78
N THR A 131 63.06 -39.59 -2.97
CA THR A 131 63.74 -39.50 -4.28
C THR A 131 64.03 -38.08 -4.73
N GLY A 132 63.46 -37.07 -4.00
CA GLY A 132 63.66 -35.66 -4.33
C GLY A 132 62.41 -34.78 -4.03
N THR A 133 62.52 -33.53 -4.38
CA THR A 133 61.44 -32.52 -4.21
C THR A 133 60.76 -32.28 -5.55
N TYR A 134 59.45 -32.39 -5.57
CA TYR A 134 58.64 -32.29 -6.79
C TYR A 134 57.55 -31.20 -6.64
N ALA A 135 57.42 -30.38 -7.68
CA ALA A 135 56.22 -29.58 -7.84
C ALA A 135 55.14 -30.44 -8.54
N VAL A 136 54.05 -30.70 -7.82
CA VAL A 136 52.92 -31.46 -8.32
C VAL A 136 51.90 -30.43 -8.85
N ILE A 137 51.52 -30.57 -10.11
CA ILE A 137 50.63 -29.67 -10.81
C ILE A 137 49.48 -30.51 -11.36
N VAL A 138 48.26 -30.21 -11.01
CA VAL A 138 47.06 -30.81 -11.55
C VAL A 138 46.24 -29.77 -12.26
N LEU A 139 45.99 -30.01 -13.54
CA LEU A 139 45.19 -29.18 -14.43
C LEU A 139 43.93 -29.92 -14.81
N SER A 140 42.81 -29.30 -14.75
CA SER A 140 41.53 -29.90 -15.20
C SER A 140 40.66 -28.88 -15.88
N LYS A 141 40.05 -29.28 -17.00
CA LYS A 141 38.96 -28.59 -17.64
C LYS A 141 37.66 -29.21 -17.14
N ASP A 142 36.94 -28.47 -16.27
CA ASP A 142 35.71 -29.01 -15.74
C ASP A 142 34.50 -28.36 -16.40
N PRO A 143 33.81 -29.06 -17.30
CA PRO A 143 32.60 -28.57 -17.94
C PRO A 143 31.43 -28.39 -16.93
N TYR A 144 31.51 -29.02 -15.75
CA TYR A 144 30.43 -28.92 -14.75
C TYR A 144 30.42 -27.57 -14.06
N VAL A 145 31.58 -26.93 -13.79
CA VAL A 145 31.66 -25.60 -13.19
C VAL A 145 31.00 -24.57 -14.11
N GLU A 146 31.29 -24.65 -15.41
CA GLU A 146 30.67 -23.76 -16.40
C GLU A 146 29.17 -24.04 -16.55
N ALA A 147 28.75 -25.31 -16.57
CA ALA A 147 27.35 -25.71 -16.64
C ALA A 147 26.55 -25.21 -15.40
N ILE A 148 27.11 -25.37 -14.20
CA ILE A 148 26.48 -24.87 -12.96
C ILE A 148 26.35 -23.34 -12.97
N SER A 149 27.42 -22.63 -13.35
CA SER A 149 27.41 -21.19 -13.46
C SER A 149 26.39 -20.69 -14.51
N ALA A 150 26.26 -21.37 -15.64
CA ALA A 150 25.26 -21.09 -16.66
C ALA A 150 23.84 -21.39 -16.15
N MET A 151 23.65 -22.46 -15.39
CA MET A 151 22.35 -22.78 -14.76
C MET A 151 21.93 -21.69 -13.75
N ILE A 152 22.87 -21.24 -12.91
CA ILE A 152 22.62 -20.16 -11.95
C ILE A 152 22.23 -18.87 -12.70
N ARG A 153 22.94 -18.50 -13.77
CA ARG A 153 22.60 -17.33 -14.60
C ARG A 153 21.18 -17.43 -15.17
N LYS A 154 20.83 -18.59 -15.76
CA LYS A 154 19.49 -18.82 -16.33
C LYS A 154 18.40 -18.75 -15.26
N ALA A 155 18.63 -19.36 -14.09
CA ALA A 155 17.69 -19.33 -12.98
C ALA A 155 17.45 -17.90 -12.46
N LEU A 156 18.52 -17.10 -12.31
CA LEU A 156 18.42 -15.71 -11.91
C LEU A 156 17.68 -14.84 -12.93
N LEU A 157 17.95 -15.02 -14.23
CA LEU A 157 17.21 -14.33 -15.29
C LEU A 157 15.72 -14.67 -15.24
N ALA A 158 15.38 -15.96 -15.12
CA ALA A 158 13.98 -16.39 -14.99
C ALA A 158 13.30 -15.78 -13.76
N LEU A 159 14.00 -15.74 -12.62
CA LEU A 159 13.50 -15.12 -11.39
C LEU A 159 13.20 -13.62 -11.59
N VAL A 160 14.08 -12.87 -12.25
CA VAL A 160 13.89 -11.45 -12.55
C VAL A 160 12.67 -11.25 -13.44
N PHE A 161 12.50 -12.08 -14.48
CA PHE A 161 11.32 -11.99 -15.36
C PHE A 161 10.00 -12.28 -14.63
N VAL A 162 9.98 -13.32 -13.79
CA VAL A 162 8.80 -13.66 -12.98
C VAL A 162 8.48 -12.51 -11.98
N ALA A 163 9.50 -12.02 -11.27
CA ALA A 163 9.33 -10.92 -10.33
C ALA A 163 8.82 -9.64 -11.02
N ALA A 164 9.36 -9.31 -12.19
CA ALA A 164 8.89 -8.17 -12.99
C ALA A 164 7.42 -8.32 -13.42
N GLY A 165 7.01 -9.51 -13.84
CA GLY A 165 5.62 -9.83 -14.21
C GLY A 165 4.64 -9.70 -13.03
N VAL A 166 5.01 -10.24 -11.87
CA VAL A 166 4.22 -10.16 -10.64
C VAL A 166 4.09 -8.70 -10.17
N LEU A 167 5.18 -7.95 -10.14
CA LEU A 167 5.18 -6.53 -9.77
C LEU A 167 4.33 -5.70 -10.72
N TRP A 168 4.41 -5.95 -12.03
CA TRP A 168 3.56 -5.28 -13.01
C TRP A 168 2.07 -5.55 -12.76
N LEU A 169 1.71 -6.81 -12.49
CA LEU A 169 0.32 -7.19 -12.20
C LEU A 169 -0.20 -6.52 -10.93
N ILE A 170 0.57 -6.59 -9.82
CA ILE A 170 0.22 -5.94 -8.56
C ILE A 170 0.07 -4.43 -8.75
N SER A 171 1.01 -3.79 -9.43
CA SER A 171 0.98 -2.36 -9.72
C SER A 171 -0.25 -1.96 -10.52
N LYS A 172 -0.63 -2.77 -11.53
CA LYS A 172 -1.83 -2.52 -12.34
C LYS A 172 -3.12 -2.64 -11.51
N LEU A 173 -3.25 -3.68 -10.69
CA LEU A 173 -4.42 -3.89 -9.82
C LEU A 173 -4.56 -2.79 -8.77
N TYR A 174 -3.45 -2.40 -8.15
CA TYR A 174 -3.41 -1.33 -7.16
C TYR A 174 -3.76 0.03 -7.78
N ALA A 175 -3.17 0.35 -8.93
CA ALA A 175 -3.43 1.59 -9.64
C ALA A 175 -4.90 1.74 -10.05
N MET A 176 -5.55 0.67 -10.51
CA MET A 176 -6.98 0.70 -10.85
C MET A 176 -7.83 1.02 -9.61
N ARG A 177 -7.62 0.32 -8.49
CA ARG A 177 -8.41 0.53 -7.26
C ARG A 177 -8.22 1.91 -6.63
N VAL A 178 -6.98 2.38 -6.56
CA VAL A 178 -6.66 3.68 -5.95
C VAL A 178 -7.15 4.83 -6.84
N LEU A 179 -6.97 4.73 -8.16
CA LEU A 179 -7.42 5.76 -9.09
C LEU A 179 -8.95 5.86 -9.13
N ASP A 180 -9.67 4.74 -9.11
CA ASP A 180 -11.14 4.75 -9.04
C ASP A 180 -11.66 5.42 -7.75
N ARG A 181 -10.96 5.20 -6.63
CA ARG A 181 -11.33 5.85 -5.36
C ARG A 181 -11.05 7.35 -5.41
N ILE A 182 -9.88 7.76 -5.86
CA ILE A 182 -9.51 9.19 -5.99
C ILE A 182 -10.43 9.91 -6.99
N ASP A 183 -10.77 9.27 -8.11
CA ASP A 183 -11.66 9.87 -9.11
C ASP A 183 -13.08 10.05 -8.54
N LYS A 184 -13.59 9.09 -7.76
CA LYS A 184 -14.88 9.21 -7.07
C LYS A 184 -14.87 10.34 -6.04
N ASP A 185 -13.85 10.40 -5.20
CA ASP A 185 -13.72 11.46 -4.19
C ASP A 185 -13.61 12.83 -4.86
N TYR A 186 -12.86 12.97 -5.93
CA TYR A 186 -12.74 14.20 -6.72
C TYR A 186 -14.04 14.60 -7.39
N GLN A 187 -14.82 13.66 -7.93
CA GLN A 187 -16.14 13.96 -8.54
C GLN A 187 -17.14 14.43 -7.48
N VAL A 188 -17.12 13.81 -6.31
CA VAL A 188 -17.97 14.22 -5.19
C VAL A 188 -17.61 15.65 -4.73
N GLU A 189 -16.30 15.95 -4.60
CA GLU A 189 -15.84 17.29 -4.23
C GLU A 189 -16.21 18.34 -5.29
N LYS A 190 -16.03 18.01 -6.56
CA LYS A 190 -16.40 18.91 -7.67
C LYS A 190 -17.92 19.18 -7.71
N MET A 191 -18.73 18.13 -7.53
CA MET A 191 -20.20 18.29 -7.43
C MET A 191 -20.59 19.14 -6.21
N PHE A 192 -19.91 18.94 -5.08
CA PHE A 192 -20.14 19.73 -3.86
C PHE A 192 -19.91 21.23 -4.12
N VAL A 193 -18.77 21.61 -4.72
CA VAL A 193 -18.46 23.03 -5.01
C VAL A 193 -19.46 23.61 -6.02
N ASN A 194 -19.80 22.88 -7.07
CA ASN A 194 -20.77 23.35 -8.06
C ASN A 194 -22.15 23.56 -7.45
N ASN A 195 -22.65 22.59 -6.69
CA ASN A 195 -23.96 22.66 -6.07
C ASN A 195 -24.02 23.77 -4.99
N ALA A 196 -22.95 23.93 -4.20
CA ALA A 196 -22.83 25.02 -3.24
C ALA A 196 -22.92 26.38 -3.94
N SER A 197 -22.21 26.55 -5.05
CA SER A 197 -22.27 27.77 -5.86
C SER A 197 -23.70 28.07 -6.39
N HIS A 198 -24.38 27.05 -6.89
CA HIS A 198 -25.76 27.19 -7.36
C HIS A 198 -26.73 27.55 -6.23
N GLU A 199 -26.65 26.90 -5.07
CA GLU A 199 -27.55 27.15 -3.93
C GLU A 199 -27.31 28.51 -3.28
N ILE A 200 -26.11 29.10 -3.39
CA ILE A 200 -25.80 30.46 -2.93
C ILE A 200 -26.22 31.48 -4.00
N ASN A 201 -26.01 31.21 -5.28
CA ASN A 201 -26.35 32.16 -6.34
C ASN A 201 -27.87 32.35 -6.49
N ASN A 202 -28.69 31.33 -6.22
CA ASN A 202 -30.15 31.43 -6.32
C ASN A 202 -30.73 32.53 -5.41
N PRO A 203 -30.50 32.57 -4.09
CA PRO A 203 -30.98 33.64 -3.24
C PRO A 203 -30.33 34.99 -3.53
N LEU A 204 -29.06 35.03 -3.95
CA LEU A 204 -28.39 36.26 -4.39
C LEU A 204 -29.11 36.90 -5.60
N THR A 205 -29.49 36.05 -6.58
CA THR A 205 -30.26 36.53 -7.75
C THR A 205 -31.64 37.02 -7.33
N ALA A 206 -32.30 36.38 -6.35
CA ALA A 206 -33.56 36.83 -5.81
C ALA A 206 -33.40 38.18 -5.11
N ILE A 207 -32.39 38.37 -4.27
CA ILE A 207 -32.08 39.66 -3.61
C ILE A 207 -31.83 40.74 -4.66
N GLN A 208 -31.04 40.45 -5.69
CA GLN A 208 -30.76 41.38 -6.76
C GLN A 208 -32.04 41.79 -7.47
N GLY A 209 -32.93 40.86 -7.79
CA GLY A 209 -34.21 41.11 -8.42
C GLY A 209 -35.12 41.98 -7.55
N GLU A 210 -35.21 41.72 -6.22
CA GLU A 210 -35.97 42.54 -5.27
C GLU A 210 -35.43 43.97 -5.19
N CYS A 211 -34.10 44.13 -5.21
CA CYS A 211 -33.47 45.46 -5.24
C CYS A 211 -33.78 46.20 -6.56
N GLU A 212 -33.69 45.53 -7.71
CA GLU A 212 -34.01 46.14 -9.01
C GLU A 212 -35.47 46.60 -9.09
N ILE A 213 -36.42 45.76 -8.61
CA ILE A 213 -37.83 46.12 -8.55
C ILE A 213 -38.04 47.33 -7.66
N ALA A 214 -37.43 47.37 -6.45
CA ALA A 214 -37.57 48.49 -5.52
C ALA A 214 -36.97 49.82 -6.05
N LEU A 215 -36.06 49.72 -7.03
CA LEU A 215 -35.44 50.89 -7.66
C LEU A 215 -36.20 51.41 -8.92
N ILE A 216 -37.15 50.61 -9.41
CA ILE A 216 -37.97 50.97 -10.59
C ILE A 216 -39.29 51.61 -10.14
N GLY A 217 -39.36 52.96 -10.19
CA GLY A 217 -40.57 53.69 -9.86
C GLY A 217 -40.70 54.16 -8.42
N GLU A 218 -41.83 54.75 -8.13
CA GLU A 218 -42.19 55.19 -6.74
C GLU A 218 -43.04 54.07 -6.09
N HIS A 219 -42.61 53.63 -4.91
CA HIS A 219 -43.32 52.65 -4.08
C HIS A 219 -43.75 53.30 -2.77
N ASP A 220 -44.76 52.75 -2.15
CA ASP A 220 -45.16 53.25 -0.81
C ASP A 220 -44.23 52.63 0.29
N CYS A 221 -44.39 53.11 1.51
CA CYS A 221 -43.55 52.67 2.63
C CYS A 221 -43.75 51.17 2.98
N GLU A 222 -44.95 50.63 2.75
CA GLU A 222 -45.29 49.23 3.02
C GLU A 222 -44.62 48.31 2.00
N ASP A 223 -44.61 48.68 0.71
CA ASP A 223 -43.94 47.99 -0.35
C ASP A 223 -42.43 47.87 -0.09
N TYR A 224 -41.77 48.96 0.32
CA TYR A 224 -40.35 48.94 0.69
C TYR A 224 -40.07 48.04 1.92
N GLN A 225 -40.95 48.07 2.92
CA GLN A 225 -40.81 47.22 4.11
C GLN A 225 -40.93 45.73 3.72
N ASP A 226 -41.87 45.36 2.86
CA ASP A 226 -42.03 44.00 2.41
C ASP A 226 -40.85 43.52 1.54
N THR A 227 -40.32 44.40 0.67
CA THR A 227 -39.10 44.11 -0.08
C THR A 227 -37.91 43.87 0.86
N LEU A 228 -37.72 44.73 1.86
CA LEU A 228 -36.65 44.55 2.85
C LEU A 228 -36.82 43.27 3.67
N ARG A 229 -38.05 42.85 4.01
CA ARG A 229 -38.32 41.58 4.69
C ARG A 229 -37.94 40.38 3.79
N ARG A 230 -38.27 40.42 2.48
CA ARG A 230 -37.89 39.39 1.52
C ARG A 230 -36.35 39.29 1.36
N ILE A 231 -35.68 40.43 1.24
CA ILE A 231 -34.20 40.49 1.19
C ILE A 231 -33.59 39.93 2.48
N SER A 232 -34.10 40.30 3.65
CA SER A 232 -33.62 39.77 4.93
C SER A 232 -33.78 38.25 5.00
N HIS A 233 -34.93 37.71 4.60
CA HIS A 233 -35.20 36.29 4.56
C HIS A 233 -34.21 35.52 3.65
N GLU A 234 -33.92 36.01 2.43
CA GLU A 234 -32.96 35.39 1.55
C GLU A 234 -31.51 35.50 2.07
N THR A 235 -31.19 36.59 2.78
CA THR A 235 -29.89 36.75 3.44
C THR A 235 -29.69 35.71 4.55
N ASP A 236 -30.71 35.53 5.43
CA ASP A 236 -30.67 34.51 6.49
C ASP A 236 -30.54 33.09 5.92
N ARG A 237 -31.17 32.85 4.76
CA ARG A 237 -31.04 31.60 4.02
C ARG A 237 -29.61 31.37 3.58
N ILE A 238 -28.91 32.37 3.00
CA ILE A 238 -27.48 32.26 2.60
C ILE A 238 -26.62 31.96 3.83
N ILE A 239 -26.84 32.68 4.95
CA ILE A 239 -26.07 32.47 6.19
C ILE A 239 -26.22 31.03 6.68
N THR A 240 -27.44 30.49 6.63
CA THR A 240 -27.70 29.09 7.04
C THR A 240 -26.98 28.09 6.15
N ILE A 241 -27.07 28.24 4.82
CA ILE A 241 -26.37 27.39 3.86
C ILE A 241 -24.86 27.44 4.12
N MET A 242 -24.28 28.63 4.26
CA MET A 242 -22.84 28.78 4.50
C MET A 242 -22.40 28.10 5.80
N ARG A 243 -23.18 28.22 6.90
CA ARG A 243 -22.89 27.55 8.17
C ARG A 243 -22.91 26.02 8.02
N GLU A 244 -23.93 25.48 7.35
CA GLU A 244 -24.04 24.03 7.09
C GLU A 244 -22.89 23.53 6.25
N LEU A 245 -22.47 24.26 5.21
CA LEU A 245 -21.34 23.92 4.34
C LEU A 245 -20.00 23.92 5.07
N LEU A 246 -19.74 24.97 5.87
CA LEU A 246 -18.52 25.08 6.68
C LEU A 246 -18.44 23.92 7.68
N MET A 247 -19.55 23.65 8.37
CA MET A 247 -19.60 22.57 9.36
C MET A 247 -19.46 21.20 8.72
N PHE A 248 -20.06 20.96 7.55
CA PHE A 248 -19.88 19.75 6.77
C PHE A 248 -18.41 19.56 6.33
N SER A 249 -17.78 20.63 5.85
CA SER A 249 -16.38 20.63 5.48
C SER A 249 -15.47 20.25 6.67
N HIS A 250 -15.67 20.88 7.81
CA HIS A 250 -14.93 20.59 9.04
C HIS A 250 -15.16 19.15 9.53
N ALA A 251 -16.41 18.66 9.50
CA ALA A 251 -16.72 17.28 9.90
C ALA A 251 -16.06 16.25 8.98
N LYS A 252 -16.08 16.48 7.66
CA LYS A 252 -15.58 15.54 6.67
C LYS A 252 -14.05 15.51 6.57
N TYR A 253 -13.39 16.67 6.62
CA TYR A 253 -11.95 16.80 6.39
C TYR A 253 -11.07 16.90 7.65
N GLY A 254 -11.66 16.79 8.82
CA GLY A 254 -10.89 16.51 10.04
C GLY A 254 -10.56 17.70 10.95
N ASP A 255 -10.90 18.93 10.56
CA ASP A 255 -10.64 20.12 11.38
C ASP A 255 -11.66 20.33 12.54
N LEU A 256 -12.68 19.48 12.62
CA LEU A 256 -13.59 19.47 13.76
C LEU A 256 -12.86 18.87 14.96
N GLN A 257 -12.24 19.73 15.77
CA GLN A 257 -11.74 19.31 17.08
C GLN A 257 -12.94 19.10 17.99
N THR A 258 -13.16 17.87 18.44
CA THR A 258 -14.06 17.59 19.57
C THR A 258 -13.40 18.16 20.83
N THR A 259 -13.67 19.44 21.10
CA THR A 259 -12.96 20.21 22.15
C THR A 259 -13.47 19.91 23.54
N HIS A 260 -14.73 19.45 23.68
CA HIS A 260 -15.35 19.22 24.97
C HIS A 260 -16.17 17.93 24.97
N LEU A 261 -15.51 16.80 25.26
CA LEU A 261 -16.21 15.55 25.50
C LEU A 261 -16.81 15.57 26.89
N GLU A 262 -18.13 15.56 26.98
CA GLU A 262 -18.86 15.47 28.24
C GLU A 262 -19.81 14.26 28.24
N PRO A 263 -20.13 13.71 29.42
CA PRO A 263 -21.11 12.65 29.54
C PRO A 263 -22.52 13.21 29.36
N ILE A 264 -23.21 12.82 28.31
CA ILE A 264 -24.55 13.27 27.97
C ILE A 264 -25.50 12.09 27.98
N ARG A 265 -26.61 12.21 28.71
CA ARG A 265 -27.69 11.25 28.64
C ARG A 265 -28.49 11.46 27.36
N VAL A 266 -28.68 10.39 26.57
CA VAL A 266 -29.30 10.51 25.22
C VAL A 266 -30.70 11.09 25.27
N SER A 267 -31.49 10.78 26.29
CA SER A 267 -32.84 11.34 26.47
C SER A 267 -32.84 12.90 26.64
N GLU A 268 -31.75 13.47 27.16
CA GLU A 268 -31.64 14.93 27.36
C GLU A 268 -31.53 15.70 26.02
N LEU A 269 -31.04 15.08 24.97
CA LEU A 269 -30.96 15.68 23.61
C LEU A 269 -32.35 16.04 23.07
N PHE A 270 -33.39 15.36 23.52
CA PHE A 270 -34.74 15.51 23.02
C PHE A 270 -35.65 16.26 24.02
N ALA A 271 -35.12 16.76 25.14
CA ALA A 271 -35.91 17.40 26.20
C ALA A 271 -36.66 18.68 25.73
N GLN A 272 -36.15 19.36 24.69
CA GLN A 272 -36.74 20.56 24.11
C GLN A 272 -37.43 20.30 22.76
N SER A 273 -37.74 19.04 22.43
CA SER A 273 -38.39 18.69 21.17
C SER A 273 -39.82 19.24 21.11
N PRO A 274 -40.31 19.61 19.90
CA PRO A 274 -41.72 20.07 19.72
C PRO A 274 -42.74 19.00 20.14
N ALA A 275 -43.95 19.41 20.46
CA ALA A 275 -45.04 18.53 20.90
C ALA A 275 -45.42 17.41 19.89
N GLN A 276 -45.05 17.58 18.63
CA GLN A 276 -45.24 16.58 17.58
C GLN A 276 -44.22 15.42 17.63
N VAL A 277 -43.20 15.51 18.49
CA VAL A 277 -42.15 14.48 18.66
C VAL A 277 -42.50 13.66 19.88
N LYS A 278 -42.87 12.41 19.67
CA LYS A 278 -43.12 11.42 20.74
C LYS A 278 -41.83 10.71 21.09
N ILE A 279 -41.34 10.84 22.33
CA ILE A 279 -40.12 10.23 22.82
C ILE A 279 -40.49 8.89 23.52
N VAL A 280 -39.90 7.78 23.06
CA VAL A 280 -40.05 6.45 23.63
C VAL A 280 -38.70 5.97 24.12
N VAL A 281 -38.51 5.99 25.43
CA VAL A 281 -37.26 5.51 26.05
C VAL A 281 -37.46 4.06 26.50
N LYS A 282 -36.80 3.12 25.83
CA LYS A 282 -36.77 1.71 26.22
C LYS A 282 -35.57 1.43 27.14
N GLU A 283 -34.35 1.78 26.70
CA GLU A 283 -33.11 1.72 27.46
C GLU A 283 -32.32 3.00 27.19
N ASP A 284 -32.25 3.87 28.20
CA ASP A 284 -31.47 5.11 28.12
C ASP A 284 -30.00 4.84 28.42
N PHE A 285 -29.11 5.66 27.86
CA PHE A 285 -27.67 5.50 28.03
C PHE A 285 -26.94 6.84 27.94
N THR A 286 -25.68 6.84 28.42
CA THR A 286 -24.82 8.01 28.43
C THR A 286 -23.73 7.84 27.36
N LEU A 287 -23.49 8.93 26.62
CA LEU A 287 -22.44 9.03 25.62
C LEU A 287 -21.38 10.02 26.10
N GLN A 288 -20.11 9.70 25.89
CA GLN A 288 -19.01 10.64 26.00
C GLN A 288 -18.82 11.33 24.63
N THR A 289 -19.34 12.54 24.50
CA THR A 289 -19.41 13.19 23.19
C THR A 289 -19.45 14.71 23.31
N ASP A 290 -19.27 15.40 22.18
CA ASP A 290 -19.48 16.83 22.06
C ASP A 290 -21.00 17.11 21.90
N LYS A 291 -21.59 17.76 22.93
CA LYS A 291 -23.02 18.01 23.00
C LYS A 291 -23.52 18.87 21.87
N ASP A 292 -22.79 19.92 21.54
CA ASP A 292 -23.23 20.87 20.53
C ASP A 292 -23.26 20.24 19.14
N LEU A 293 -22.23 19.46 18.81
CA LEU A 293 -22.19 18.73 17.55
C LEU A 293 -23.29 17.68 17.47
N LEU A 294 -23.49 16.89 18.53
CA LEU A 294 -24.55 15.87 18.53
C LEU A 294 -25.93 16.51 18.43
N ASN A 295 -26.18 17.61 19.13
CA ASN A 295 -27.43 18.38 19.04
C ASN A 295 -27.69 18.85 17.60
N ILE A 296 -26.68 19.36 16.90
CA ILE A 296 -26.81 19.78 15.51
C ILE A 296 -27.24 18.62 14.63
N ALA A 297 -26.55 17.45 14.76
CA ALA A 297 -26.89 16.28 13.98
C ALA A 297 -28.31 15.79 14.26
N VAL A 298 -28.69 15.65 15.54
CA VAL A 298 -29.99 15.14 15.95
C VAL A 298 -31.11 16.13 15.55
N ASN A 299 -30.90 17.41 15.75
CA ASN A 299 -31.90 18.44 15.37
C ASN A 299 -32.14 18.46 13.85
N ASN A 300 -31.10 18.32 13.04
CA ASN A 300 -31.25 18.18 11.59
C ASN A 300 -32.11 16.96 11.20
N LEU A 301 -31.89 15.82 11.86
CA LEU A 301 -32.66 14.60 11.58
C LEU A 301 -34.09 14.71 12.04
N VAL A 302 -34.35 15.27 13.23
CA VAL A 302 -35.70 15.52 13.76
C VAL A 302 -36.45 16.52 12.87
N ASN A 303 -35.79 17.62 12.49
CA ASN A 303 -36.43 18.62 11.60
C ASN A 303 -36.74 18.05 10.23
N ASN A 304 -35.91 17.20 9.69
CA ASN A 304 -36.21 16.47 8.44
C ASN A 304 -37.42 15.56 8.62
N ALA A 305 -37.47 14.76 9.69
CA ALA A 305 -38.59 13.88 9.96
C ALA A 305 -39.92 14.68 10.09
N LEU A 306 -39.94 15.78 10.88
CA LEU A 306 -41.10 16.67 11.02
C LEU A 306 -41.55 17.27 9.68
N LYS A 307 -40.59 17.70 8.88
CA LYS A 307 -40.84 18.37 7.60
C LYS A 307 -41.50 17.41 6.59
N PHE A 308 -41.06 16.16 6.55
CA PHE A 308 -41.55 15.14 5.61
C PHE A 308 -42.66 14.28 6.16
N ALA A 309 -43.02 14.39 7.45
CA ALA A 309 -44.09 13.65 8.11
C ALA A 309 -45.52 14.07 7.65
N ASN A 310 -45.63 15.09 6.82
CA ASN A 310 -46.93 15.58 6.32
C ASN A 310 -47.96 15.87 7.44
N GLY A 311 -47.49 16.53 8.54
CA GLY A 311 -48.30 16.88 9.70
C GLY A 311 -48.58 15.74 10.69
N LYS A 312 -48.10 14.54 10.44
CA LYS A 312 -48.21 13.41 11.39
C LYS A 312 -47.13 13.51 12.48
N PRO A 313 -47.41 13.00 13.69
CA PRO A 313 -46.37 12.92 14.72
C PRO A 313 -45.25 12.00 14.32
N ILE A 314 -44.02 12.31 14.79
CA ILE A 314 -42.84 11.47 14.63
C ILE A 314 -42.51 10.81 15.99
N GLU A 315 -41.83 9.66 15.93
CA GLU A 315 -41.38 8.94 17.12
C GLU A 315 -39.86 8.90 17.20
N VAL A 316 -39.30 9.23 18.38
CA VAL A 316 -37.89 9.02 18.70
C VAL A 316 -37.79 7.88 19.69
N ILE A 317 -37.17 6.78 19.30
CA ILE A 317 -37.03 5.57 20.11
C ILE A 317 -35.57 5.45 20.55
N ILE A 318 -35.33 5.50 21.86
CA ILE A 318 -34.02 5.33 22.47
C ILE A 318 -33.93 3.91 23.02
N ASP A 319 -33.01 3.11 22.51
CA ASP A 319 -32.86 1.68 22.78
C ASP A 319 -31.39 1.27 22.57
N LYS A 320 -30.60 1.37 23.63
CA LYS A 320 -29.12 1.19 23.57
C LYS A 320 -28.67 0.05 22.70
N PRO A 321 -27.75 0.20 21.76
CA PRO A 321 -26.97 1.40 21.42
C PRO A 321 -27.60 2.23 20.28
N HIS A 322 -28.90 2.15 20.06
CA HIS A 322 -29.62 2.72 18.94
C HIS A 322 -30.49 3.93 19.35
N ILE A 323 -30.51 4.94 18.50
CA ILE A 323 -31.45 6.06 18.49
C ILE A 323 -32.17 6.03 17.15
N ARG A 324 -33.48 5.75 17.16
CA ARG A 324 -34.27 5.66 15.94
C ARG A 324 -35.23 6.85 15.86
N ILE A 325 -35.25 7.52 14.72
CA ILE A 325 -36.19 8.60 14.41
C ILE A 325 -37.10 8.05 13.30
N VAL A 326 -38.39 7.95 13.61
CA VAL A 326 -39.41 7.35 12.76
C VAL A 326 -40.44 8.40 12.38
N ASP A 327 -40.64 8.62 11.07
CA ASP A 327 -41.73 9.35 10.51
C ASP A 327 -42.69 8.47 9.72
N HIS A 328 -43.91 8.86 9.59
CA HIS A 328 -44.98 8.21 8.82
C HIS A 328 -45.41 9.09 7.64
N GLY A 329 -44.43 9.75 7.02
CA GLY A 329 -44.63 10.73 5.98
C GLY A 329 -44.60 10.18 4.56
N ILE A 330 -44.05 11.00 3.67
CA ILE A 330 -44.01 10.68 2.21
C ILE A 330 -43.06 9.53 1.84
N GLY A 331 -42.12 9.15 2.73
CA GLY A 331 -41.10 8.16 2.45
C GLY A 331 -40.13 8.59 1.35
N ILE A 332 -39.26 7.68 0.98
CA ILE A 332 -38.20 7.89 -0.02
C ILE A 332 -38.28 6.78 -1.07
N PRO A 333 -38.25 7.10 -2.37
CA PRO A 333 -38.18 6.12 -3.45
C PRO A 333 -36.96 5.22 -3.30
N SER A 334 -37.08 3.92 -3.59
CA SER A 334 -36.00 2.96 -3.42
C SER A 334 -34.76 3.27 -4.25
N ALA A 335 -34.93 3.88 -5.43
CA ALA A 335 -33.83 4.32 -6.29
C ALA A 335 -33.00 5.44 -5.65
N ASP A 336 -33.60 6.26 -4.79
CA ASP A 336 -32.96 7.42 -4.18
C ASP A 336 -32.24 7.09 -2.86
N LEU A 337 -32.60 5.97 -2.20
CA LEU A 337 -32.04 5.58 -0.90
C LEU A 337 -30.50 5.52 -0.86
N PRO A 338 -29.78 5.03 -1.88
CA PRO A 338 -28.32 5.02 -1.86
C PRO A 338 -27.68 6.42 -1.80
N HIS A 339 -28.40 7.45 -2.22
CA HIS A 339 -27.91 8.81 -2.44
C HIS A 339 -28.35 9.81 -1.37
N VAL A 340 -29.23 9.46 -0.44
CA VAL A 340 -29.82 10.42 0.54
C VAL A 340 -28.79 11.08 1.46
N PHE A 341 -27.61 10.49 1.64
CA PHE A 341 -26.52 11.07 2.41
C PHE A 341 -25.49 11.82 1.55
N GLU A 342 -25.71 11.92 0.23
CA GLU A 342 -24.86 12.74 -0.62
C GLU A 342 -25.23 14.23 -0.41
N PRO A 343 -24.24 15.13 -0.29
CA PRO A 343 -24.52 16.56 -0.14
C PRO A 343 -25.32 17.10 -1.33
N PHE A 344 -26.32 17.93 -1.06
CA PHE A 344 -27.24 18.54 -2.03
C PHE A 344 -28.17 17.56 -2.75
N PHE A 345 -28.14 16.28 -2.38
CA PHE A 345 -29.09 15.32 -2.93
C PHE A 345 -30.51 15.58 -2.38
N ARG A 346 -31.50 15.50 -3.25
CA ARG A 346 -32.92 15.61 -2.92
C ARG A 346 -33.69 14.56 -3.68
N ALA A 347 -34.43 13.72 -2.94
CA ALA A 347 -35.28 12.69 -3.53
C ALA A 347 -36.33 13.32 -4.46
N GLU A 348 -36.71 12.59 -5.51
CA GLU A 348 -37.58 13.11 -6.57
C GLU A 348 -38.93 13.61 -6.04
N ASN A 349 -39.50 12.89 -5.07
CA ASN A 349 -40.77 13.23 -4.42
C ASN A 349 -40.68 14.43 -3.46
N THR A 350 -39.50 15.03 -3.24
CA THR A 350 -39.26 16.16 -2.33
C THR A 350 -38.96 17.48 -3.04
N ARG A 351 -38.98 17.53 -4.39
CA ARG A 351 -38.59 18.74 -5.17
C ARG A 351 -39.38 19.98 -4.81
N ASN A 352 -40.65 19.85 -4.45
CA ASN A 352 -41.53 20.97 -4.09
C ASN A 352 -41.42 21.38 -2.62
N ILE A 353 -40.66 20.68 -1.79
CA ILE A 353 -40.53 20.97 -0.37
C ILE A 353 -39.20 21.73 -0.14
N LYS A 354 -39.23 22.96 0.45
CA LYS A 354 -38.02 23.77 0.65
C LYS A 354 -36.90 23.01 1.34
N GLY A 355 -35.65 23.19 0.90
CA GLY A 355 -34.44 22.62 1.54
C GLY A 355 -33.25 22.47 0.59
N HIS A 356 -32.04 22.47 1.15
CA HIS A 356 -30.78 22.50 0.38
C HIS A 356 -30.11 21.13 0.18
N GLY A 357 -30.61 20.07 0.86
CA GLY A 357 -30.05 18.73 0.76
C GLY A 357 -28.71 18.53 1.47
N VAL A 358 -28.33 19.43 2.40
CA VAL A 358 -27.06 19.34 3.15
C VAL A 358 -27.24 18.65 4.50
N GLY A 359 -28.41 18.80 5.14
CA GLY A 359 -28.64 18.37 6.53
C GLY A 359 -28.37 16.88 6.81
N LEU A 360 -28.86 15.94 5.97
CA LEU A 360 -28.59 14.52 6.14
C LEU A 360 -27.11 14.17 5.98
N ALA A 361 -26.44 14.77 5.00
CA ALA A 361 -25.00 14.61 4.77
C ALA A 361 -24.18 15.13 5.95
N LEU A 362 -24.56 16.29 6.50
CA LEU A 362 -23.94 16.90 7.68
C LEU A 362 -24.12 16.00 8.90
N SER A 363 -25.37 15.56 9.17
CA SER A 363 -25.64 14.67 10.32
C SER A 363 -24.84 13.39 10.25
N LYS A 364 -24.73 12.77 9.06
CA LYS A 364 -23.89 11.58 8.85
C LYS A 364 -22.43 11.89 9.14
N ALA A 365 -21.88 12.97 8.60
CA ALA A 365 -20.48 13.35 8.80
C ALA A 365 -20.16 13.57 10.30
N ILE A 366 -21.06 14.25 11.05
CA ILE A 366 -20.90 14.45 12.50
C ILE A 366 -20.95 13.11 13.25
N ILE A 367 -21.98 12.27 13.00
CA ILE A 367 -22.16 10.99 13.68
C ILE A 367 -20.95 10.06 13.43
N GLU A 368 -20.50 9.96 12.17
CA GLU A 368 -19.33 9.15 11.81
C GLU A 368 -18.02 9.67 12.43
N LYS A 369 -17.87 11.00 12.53
CA LYS A 369 -16.74 11.63 13.23
C LYS A 369 -16.70 11.30 14.72
N MET A 370 -17.85 11.10 15.33
CA MET A 370 -18.01 10.69 16.73
C MET A 370 -17.91 9.17 16.93
N GLY A 371 -17.60 8.41 15.88
CA GLY A 371 -17.47 6.95 15.92
C GLY A 371 -18.77 6.17 15.76
N GLY A 372 -19.90 6.86 15.59
CA GLY A 372 -21.21 6.26 15.35
C GLY A 372 -21.43 5.87 13.88
N LYS A 373 -22.59 5.27 13.62
CA LYS A 373 -23.08 4.94 12.26
C LYS A 373 -24.53 5.37 12.13
N ILE A 374 -24.91 5.83 10.93
CA ILE A 374 -26.28 6.13 10.60
C ILE A 374 -26.73 5.32 9.39
N SER A 375 -27.96 4.82 9.44
CA SER A 375 -28.62 4.13 8.32
C SER A 375 -30.05 4.64 8.13
N VAL A 376 -30.58 4.44 6.92
CA VAL A 376 -31.94 4.82 6.53
C VAL A 376 -32.71 3.62 6.02
N HIS A 377 -33.96 3.49 6.48
CA HIS A 377 -34.93 2.55 5.96
C HIS A 377 -36.18 3.33 5.61
N SER A 378 -36.65 3.24 4.38
CA SER A 378 -37.83 3.99 3.94
C SER A 378 -38.61 3.22 2.89
N ILE A 379 -39.92 3.42 2.93
CA ILE A 379 -40.86 2.94 1.92
C ILE A 379 -41.67 4.15 1.47
N GLU A 380 -41.67 4.42 0.17
CA GLU A 380 -42.43 5.52 -0.42
C GLU A 380 -43.91 5.45 -0.05
N GLY A 381 -44.48 6.56 0.42
CA GLY A 381 -45.85 6.65 0.90
C GLY A 381 -46.12 6.11 2.33
N GLN A 382 -45.15 5.43 2.96
CA GLN A 382 -45.32 4.87 4.32
C GLN A 382 -44.49 5.60 5.41
N GLY A 383 -43.36 6.19 5.02
CA GLY A 383 -42.51 6.94 5.92
C GLY A 383 -41.05 6.49 5.92
N THR A 384 -40.24 7.07 6.83
CA THR A 384 -38.80 6.85 6.94
C THR A 384 -38.39 6.56 8.38
N THR A 385 -37.44 5.67 8.53
CA THR A 385 -36.74 5.40 9.79
C THR A 385 -35.26 5.67 9.61
N LEU A 386 -34.74 6.61 10.39
CA LEU A 386 -33.30 6.86 10.53
C LEU A 386 -32.81 6.16 11.79
N ASP A 387 -31.81 5.30 11.68
CA ASP A 387 -31.25 4.53 12.78
C ASP A 387 -29.79 4.96 13.00
N ILE A 388 -29.52 5.53 14.17
CA ILE A 388 -28.22 5.95 14.62
C ILE A 388 -27.72 4.92 15.62
N LYS A 389 -26.59 4.33 15.35
CA LYS A 389 -25.86 3.44 16.26
C LYS A 389 -24.62 4.17 16.77
N VAL A 390 -24.54 4.35 18.07
CA VAL A 390 -23.44 5.06 18.74
C VAL A 390 -22.67 4.15 19.67
#